data_b9bea096ee72210a24a72be62d320e1a
#
_entry.id   b9bea096ee72210a24a72be62d320e1a
#
_cell.length_a   1.000
_cell.length_b   1.000
_cell.length_c   1.000
_cell.angle_alpha   90.00
_cell.angle_beta   90.00
_cell.angle_gamma   90.00
#
_symmetry.space_group_name_H-M   'P 1'
#
loop_
_entity.id
_entity.type
_entity.pdbx_description
1 polymer ?
#
loop_
_entity_poly.entity_id
_entity_poly.type
_entity_poly.pdbx_seq_one_letter_code
_entity_poly.pdbx_strand_id
1 'polypeptide(L)'
;MLIPKEVKSAISQLRKNNFEAYIVGGCVRDLLRGAAAQDKALGEPRPAEAGREPEDWDLTTNAKPEQISKIFPRSFIDNKFGTVTVLTNSKNPKLKEIEITPYRIDEKYTDKRHPDSVKWAKNIKEDLARRDFTINAMALDIKSEIRSLKPETNSKFQTLNSKFILIDPFDGQRDLRNKIIRAVGKPEKRFSEDALRMMRAVRFATIFGFEVEKMTREAIKKNAPWIQAISKERIRDELIKIIMADRAADGIELLRKLGLLRYILPELEEGYKISQNKHHIYDCYEHSILSLKYAAKRNFNKYVKVAALLHDIAKPRVKRGEGLDATFYGHEILGAKMTAQILNRLKFPKKEIEKISKLVRYHLFYYNVDEVSESSVRRLVRQVGPENMDELLQVRMADRIGSGVPKAEPYKLRHLRYVTERVSQDPISVKMLKTTGNDVMKILKTKPGPKVGQILDVLLGIVLSDPKKNKREFLEKEIKKLGKLPEKELKDLAQESRKGREKLETKRDGMTKKKYWVT
;
A
#
# COMPACT_ATOMS: atom_id res chain seq x y z
N MET A 1 -4.48 2.79 -29.11
CA MET A 1 -4.69 3.71 -27.96
C MET A 1 -6.15 4.07 -27.87
N LEU A 2 -6.78 3.82 -26.73
CA LEU A 2 -8.18 4.15 -26.47
C LEU A 2 -8.20 5.35 -25.55
N ILE A 3 -8.72 6.49 -26.04
CA ILE A 3 -8.87 7.70 -25.22
C ILE A 3 -10.35 7.82 -24.85
N PRO A 4 -10.68 7.99 -23.54
CA PRO A 4 -12.05 8.14 -23.07
C PRO A 4 -12.79 9.28 -23.75
N LYS A 5 -14.10 9.14 -23.87
CA LYS A 5 -14.95 10.17 -24.49
C LYS A 5 -15.02 11.47 -23.68
N GLU A 6 -14.90 11.38 -22.37
CA GLU A 6 -14.84 12.55 -21.47
C GLU A 6 -13.60 13.41 -21.78
N VAL A 7 -12.43 12.78 -21.94
CA VAL A 7 -11.17 13.44 -22.30
C VAL A 7 -11.26 14.07 -23.70
N LYS A 8 -11.80 13.31 -24.68
CA LYS A 8 -12.03 13.85 -26.04
C LYS A 8 -12.99 15.03 -26.04
N SER A 9 -14.05 14.95 -25.24
CA SER A 9 -15.02 16.04 -25.08
C SER A 9 -14.36 17.30 -24.52
N ALA A 10 -13.53 17.18 -23.47
CA ALA A 10 -12.81 18.29 -22.88
C ALA A 10 -11.88 18.96 -23.90
N ILE A 11 -11.08 18.18 -24.64
CA ILE A 11 -10.22 18.68 -25.71
C ILE A 11 -11.03 19.38 -26.81
N SER A 12 -12.15 18.79 -27.24
CA SER A 12 -13.01 19.37 -28.26
C SER A 12 -13.61 20.71 -27.83
N GLN A 13 -14.04 20.83 -26.57
CA GLN A 13 -14.60 22.08 -26.03
C GLN A 13 -13.55 23.20 -25.98
N LEU A 14 -12.33 22.93 -25.53
CA LEU A 14 -11.23 23.90 -25.57
C LEU A 14 -10.94 24.37 -27.00
N ARG A 15 -10.86 23.45 -27.96
CA ARG A 15 -10.57 23.74 -29.37
C ARG A 15 -11.69 24.51 -30.07
N LYS A 16 -12.95 24.24 -29.75
CA LYS A 16 -14.11 25.02 -30.25
C LYS A 16 -14.05 26.48 -29.79
N ASN A 17 -13.40 26.75 -28.65
CA ASN A 17 -13.15 28.09 -28.13
C ASN A 17 -11.80 28.65 -28.56
N ASN A 18 -11.18 28.13 -29.63
CA ASN A 18 -9.92 28.54 -30.22
C ASN A 18 -8.68 28.40 -29.32
N PHE A 19 -8.74 27.47 -28.34
CA PHE A 19 -7.57 27.13 -27.52
C PHE A 19 -6.92 25.84 -27.98
N GLU A 20 -5.61 25.76 -27.81
CA GLU A 20 -4.87 24.51 -27.94
C GLU A 20 -5.20 23.60 -26.75
N ALA A 21 -5.20 22.27 -26.98
CA ALA A 21 -5.39 21.30 -25.92
C ALA A 21 -4.67 20.00 -26.26
N TYR A 22 -3.87 19.51 -25.33
CA TYR A 22 -3.07 18.28 -25.44
C TYR A 22 -3.19 17.43 -24.19
N ILE A 23 -3.11 16.10 -24.37
CA ILE A 23 -2.93 15.16 -23.27
C ILE A 23 -1.43 15.20 -22.90
N VAL A 24 -1.07 15.23 -21.60
CA VAL A 24 0.33 15.39 -21.16
C VAL A 24 0.68 14.52 -19.96
N GLY A 25 1.96 14.35 -19.72
CA GLY A 25 2.45 13.77 -18.47
C GLY A 25 2.37 12.26 -18.38
N GLY A 26 1.99 11.76 -17.21
CA GLY A 26 1.96 10.34 -16.90
C GLY A 26 1.06 9.53 -17.81
N CYS A 27 -0.09 10.06 -18.19
CA CYS A 27 -1.03 9.37 -19.07
C CYS A 27 -0.46 9.13 -20.48
N VAL A 28 0.31 10.07 -21.06
CA VAL A 28 0.98 9.86 -22.36
C VAL A 28 2.01 8.73 -22.26
N ARG A 29 2.84 8.74 -21.23
CA ARG A 29 3.80 7.67 -20.97
C ARG A 29 3.11 6.30 -20.86
N ASP A 30 2.02 6.22 -20.10
CA ASP A 30 1.33 4.95 -19.82
C ASP A 30 0.58 4.45 -21.08
N LEU A 31 0.02 5.35 -21.89
CA LEU A 31 -0.54 5.03 -23.20
C LEU A 31 0.53 4.47 -24.17
N LEU A 32 1.73 5.07 -24.19
CA LEU A 32 2.83 4.60 -25.04
C LEU A 32 3.34 3.23 -24.57
N ARG A 33 3.44 3.00 -23.25
CA ARG A 33 3.82 1.69 -22.69
C ARG A 33 2.78 0.62 -23.02
N GLY A 34 1.49 0.93 -22.88
CA GLY A 34 0.41 0.02 -23.24
C GLY A 34 0.37 -0.33 -24.72
N ALA A 35 0.68 0.61 -25.59
CA ALA A 35 0.80 0.36 -27.03
C ALA A 35 2.01 -0.52 -27.39
N ALA A 36 3.16 -0.29 -26.77
CA ALA A 36 4.36 -1.10 -26.95
C ALA A 36 4.19 -2.54 -26.46
N ALA A 37 3.40 -2.75 -25.41
CA ALA A 37 3.09 -4.09 -24.89
C ALA A 37 2.18 -4.91 -25.83
N GLN A 38 1.47 -4.27 -26.75
CA GLN A 38 0.67 -4.94 -27.79
C GLN A 38 1.48 -5.30 -29.05
N ASP A 39 2.69 -4.78 -29.18
CA ASP A 39 3.57 -5.04 -30.31
C ASP A 39 4.41 -6.29 -30.02
N LYS A 40 4.04 -7.43 -30.63
CA LYS A 40 4.68 -8.74 -30.45
C LYS A 40 6.17 -8.77 -30.81
N ALA A 41 6.70 -7.73 -31.47
CA ALA A 41 8.10 -7.62 -31.87
C ALA A 41 9.05 -7.28 -30.69
N LEU A 42 8.56 -6.91 -29.51
CA LEU A 42 9.34 -6.46 -28.35
C LEU A 42 9.43 -7.46 -27.18
N GLY A 43 9.03 -8.72 -27.40
CA GLY A 43 8.99 -9.76 -26.38
C GLY A 43 7.68 -9.78 -25.60
N GLU A 44 7.34 -10.93 -24.98
CA GLU A 44 6.10 -11.06 -24.22
C GLU A 44 6.06 -10.08 -23.05
N PRO A 45 5.01 -9.22 -22.96
CA PRO A 45 4.84 -8.34 -21.81
C PRO A 45 4.53 -9.20 -20.58
N ARG A 46 5.14 -8.87 -19.45
CA ARG A 46 4.71 -9.46 -18.17
C ARG A 46 3.23 -9.13 -17.95
N PRO A 47 2.40 -10.06 -17.43
CA PRO A 47 0.96 -9.85 -17.23
C PRO A 47 0.60 -8.56 -16.45
N ALA A 48 1.52 -8.07 -15.59
CA ALA A 48 1.35 -6.83 -14.84
C ALA A 48 1.55 -5.54 -15.66
N GLU A 49 2.14 -5.61 -16.86
CA GLU A 49 2.49 -4.45 -17.68
C GLU A 49 1.55 -4.27 -18.89
N ALA A 50 0.82 -5.31 -19.25
CA ALA A 50 -0.09 -5.29 -20.40
C ALA A 50 -1.35 -4.49 -20.06
N GLY A 51 -1.52 -3.32 -20.69
CA GLY A 51 -2.83 -2.69 -20.84
C GLY A 51 -3.38 -1.94 -19.63
N ARG A 52 -2.56 -1.46 -18.69
CA ARG A 52 -3.07 -0.53 -17.66
C ARG A 52 -3.51 0.76 -18.32
N GLU A 53 -4.80 1.06 -18.23
CA GLU A 53 -5.33 2.40 -18.53
C GLU A 53 -4.68 3.43 -17.58
N PRO A 54 -4.42 4.66 -18.05
CA PRO A 54 -3.96 5.73 -17.19
C PRO A 54 -4.87 5.87 -15.95
N GLU A 55 -4.26 6.11 -14.80
CA GLU A 55 -5.02 6.32 -13.56
C GLU A 55 -5.63 7.73 -13.53
N ASP A 56 -4.86 8.72 -14.01
CA ASP A 56 -5.24 10.12 -14.06
C ASP A 56 -5.07 10.65 -15.49
N TRP A 57 -5.90 11.62 -15.86
CA TRP A 57 -5.88 12.25 -17.17
C TRP A 57 -5.58 13.74 -17.05
N ASP A 58 -4.36 14.11 -17.43
CA ASP A 58 -3.89 15.49 -17.41
C ASP A 58 -3.99 16.10 -18.81
N LEU A 59 -4.61 17.26 -18.90
CA LEU A 59 -4.62 18.10 -20.09
C LEU A 59 -3.80 19.36 -19.86
N THR A 60 -3.25 19.90 -20.95
CA THR A 60 -2.64 21.22 -20.92
C THR A 60 -3.14 22.07 -22.09
N THR A 61 -3.21 23.39 -21.88
CA THR A 61 -3.80 24.34 -22.82
C THR A 61 -3.13 25.71 -22.74
N ASN A 62 -3.27 26.52 -23.80
CA ASN A 62 -2.89 27.92 -23.78
C ASN A 62 -4.00 28.84 -23.19
N ALA A 63 -5.14 28.29 -22.79
CA ALA A 63 -6.19 29.03 -22.08
C ALA A 63 -5.75 29.36 -20.65
N LYS A 64 -6.11 30.55 -20.14
CA LYS A 64 -5.92 30.94 -18.74
C LYS A 64 -6.97 30.29 -17.83
N PRO A 65 -6.73 30.18 -16.50
CA PRO A 65 -7.66 29.50 -15.58
C PRO A 65 -9.09 30.03 -15.66
N GLU A 66 -9.28 31.35 -15.77
CA GLU A 66 -10.59 31.98 -15.83
C GLU A 66 -11.33 31.64 -17.15
N GLN A 67 -10.56 31.46 -18.24
CA GLN A 67 -11.11 31.07 -19.54
C GLN A 67 -11.52 29.59 -19.52
N ILE A 68 -10.72 28.73 -18.86
CA ILE A 68 -11.06 27.31 -18.67
C ILE A 68 -12.35 27.18 -17.84
N SER A 69 -12.47 27.91 -16.73
CA SER A 69 -13.67 27.89 -15.88
C SER A 69 -14.93 28.40 -16.59
N LYS A 70 -14.79 29.36 -17.53
CA LYS A 70 -15.91 29.82 -18.38
C LYS A 70 -16.38 28.72 -19.35
N ILE A 71 -15.44 27.94 -19.90
CA ILE A 71 -15.76 26.85 -20.83
C ILE A 71 -16.39 25.67 -20.09
N PHE A 72 -15.94 25.44 -18.83
CA PHE A 72 -16.40 24.34 -17.99
C PHE A 72 -17.05 24.86 -16.70
N PRO A 73 -18.35 25.14 -16.71
CA PRO A 73 -19.04 25.69 -15.53
C PRO A 73 -18.97 24.81 -14.28
N ARG A 74 -18.79 23.49 -14.47
CA ARG A 74 -18.59 22.53 -13.37
C ARG A 74 -17.10 22.28 -13.16
N SER A 75 -16.37 23.32 -12.74
CA SER A 75 -14.93 23.25 -12.46
C SER A 75 -14.58 24.13 -11.28
N PHE A 76 -13.42 23.88 -10.71
CA PHE A 76 -12.83 24.73 -9.67
C PHE A 76 -11.32 24.87 -9.89
N ILE A 77 -10.76 26.01 -9.48
CA ILE A 77 -9.32 26.27 -9.54
C ILE A 77 -8.70 25.68 -8.29
N ASP A 78 -7.87 24.66 -8.47
CA ASP A 78 -7.40 23.78 -7.39
C ASP A 78 -6.21 24.39 -6.62
N ASN A 79 -5.43 25.29 -7.21
CA ASN A 79 -4.22 25.80 -6.57
C ASN A 79 -3.80 27.18 -7.10
N LYS A 80 -2.81 27.81 -6.39
CA LYS A 80 -2.19 29.08 -6.77
C LYS A 80 -1.51 29.10 -8.15
N PHE A 81 -1.32 27.93 -8.75
CA PHE A 81 -0.62 27.75 -10.02
C PHE A 81 -1.55 27.57 -11.21
N GLY A 82 -2.86 27.73 -10.98
CA GLY A 82 -3.87 27.82 -12.01
C GLY A 82 -4.32 26.49 -12.63
N THR A 83 -4.07 25.36 -12.00
CA THR A 83 -4.69 24.09 -12.43
C THR A 83 -6.19 24.15 -12.18
N VAL A 84 -6.98 23.78 -13.19
CA VAL A 84 -8.43 23.73 -13.11
C VAL A 84 -8.88 22.29 -13.17
N THR A 85 -9.58 21.85 -12.13
CA THR A 85 -10.20 20.51 -12.09
C THR A 85 -11.62 20.60 -12.63
N VAL A 86 -11.87 19.89 -13.73
CA VAL A 86 -13.16 19.81 -14.40
C VAL A 86 -13.89 18.56 -13.95
N LEU A 87 -15.11 18.74 -13.42
CA LEU A 87 -15.99 17.64 -13.00
C LEU A 87 -16.78 17.10 -14.18
N THR A 88 -16.62 15.82 -14.48
CA THR A 88 -17.34 15.13 -15.54
C THR A 88 -18.60 14.41 -15.00
N ASN A 89 -19.44 13.92 -15.90
CA ASN A 89 -20.58 13.06 -15.56
C ASN A 89 -20.25 11.56 -15.65
N SER A 90 -18.95 11.20 -15.64
CA SER A 90 -18.54 9.81 -15.78
C SER A 90 -18.90 8.97 -14.56
N LYS A 91 -19.37 7.75 -14.81
CA LYS A 91 -19.54 6.73 -13.75
C LYS A 91 -18.21 6.10 -13.34
N ASN A 92 -17.17 6.21 -14.16
CA ASN A 92 -15.84 5.74 -13.84
C ASN A 92 -15.15 6.70 -12.87
N PRO A 93 -14.76 6.26 -11.65
CA PRO A 93 -14.10 7.12 -10.66
C PRO A 93 -12.86 7.84 -11.19
N LYS A 94 -12.08 7.20 -12.08
CA LYS A 94 -10.86 7.76 -12.70
C LYS A 94 -11.12 8.87 -13.72
N LEU A 95 -12.36 9.05 -14.13
CA LEU A 95 -12.75 10.04 -15.13
C LEU A 95 -13.74 11.08 -14.58
N LYS A 96 -14.04 11.01 -13.28
CA LYS A 96 -14.92 12.00 -12.62
C LYS A 96 -14.30 13.39 -12.63
N GLU A 97 -13.00 13.45 -12.56
CA GLU A 97 -12.17 14.65 -12.51
C GLU A 97 -11.14 14.61 -13.64
N ILE A 98 -10.98 15.71 -14.34
CA ILE A 98 -9.95 15.89 -15.37
C ILE A 98 -9.21 17.18 -15.02
N GLU A 99 -7.89 17.08 -14.81
CA GLU A 99 -7.05 18.24 -14.56
C GLU A 99 -6.65 18.93 -15.87
N ILE A 100 -6.92 20.24 -15.96
CA ILE A 100 -6.53 21.08 -17.09
C ILE A 100 -5.58 22.15 -16.57
N THR A 101 -4.33 22.09 -16.98
CA THR A 101 -3.29 23.04 -16.57
C THR A 101 -2.94 24.00 -17.71
N PRO A 102 -2.99 25.31 -17.52
CA PRO A 102 -2.46 26.27 -18.48
C PRO A 102 -0.97 26.06 -18.76
N TYR A 103 -0.50 26.37 -19.98
CA TYR A 103 0.93 26.41 -20.25
C TYR A 103 1.61 27.39 -19.31
N ARG A 104 2.65 26.97 -18.63
CA ARG A 104 3.36 27.83 -17.70
C ARG A 104 4.88 27.65 -17.74
N ILE A 105 5.57 28.70 -17.34
CA ILE A 105 6.99 28.69 -17.02
C ILE A 105 7.07 28.97 -15.51
N ASP A 106 7.77 28.13 -14.80
CA ASP A 106 7.98 28.31 -13.37
C ASP A 106 9.20 29.25 -13.19
N GLU A 107 9.02 30.34 -12.45
CA GLU A 107 10.11 31.30 -12.13
C GLU A 107 10.65 30.97 -10.75
N LYS A 108 11.88 31.30 -10.49
CA LYS A 108 12.63 31.15 -9.22
C LYS A 108 11.98 30.19 -8.18
N TYR A 109 12.80 29.49 -7.45
CA TYR A 109 12.38 28.54 -6.41
C TYR A 109 13.25 28.80 -5.17
N THR A 110 12.84 29.72 -4.30
CA THR A 110 13.58 30.04 -3.06
C THR A 110 13.47 28.92 -2.03
N ASP A 111 12.34 28.23 -1.95
CA ASP A 111 12.09 27.17 -0.98
C ASP A 111 12.41 25.76 -1.50
N LYS A 112 12.97 25.63 -2.72
CA LYS A 112 13.23 24.34 -3.42
C LYS A 112 11.99 23.46 -3.56
N ARG A 113 10.80 24.06 -3.64
CA ARG A 113 9.53 23.34 -3.71
C ARG A 113 8.52 23.99 -4.65
N HIS A 114 8.26 25.28 -4.43
CA HIS A 114 7.26 26.01 -5.16
C HIS A 114 7.93 27.09 -6.00
N PRO A 115 7.48 27.31 -7.23
CA PRO A 115 7.89 28.52 -7.93
C PRO A 115 7.38 29.72 -7.17
N ASP A 116 8.23 30.73 -6.98
CA ASP A 116 7.86 31.98 -6.32
C ASP A 116 6.76 32.70 -7.12
N SER A 117 6.82 32.58 -8.45
CA SER A 117 5.80 33.04 -9.38
C SER A 117 5.73 32.13 -10.62
N VAL A 118 4.60 32.15 -11.30
CA VAL A 118 4.41 31.46 -12.59
C VAL A 118 4.10 32.50 -13.66
N LYS A 119 4.69 32.34 -14.85
CA LYS A 119 4.32 33.05 -16.06
C LYS A 119 3.64 32.09 -17.02
N TRP A 120 2.62 32.58 -17.73
CA TRP A 120 1.98 31.78 -18.77
C TRP A 120 2.94 31.61 -19.94
N ALA A 121 3.20 30.34 -20.30
CA ALA A 121 4.05 30.00 -21.43
C ALA A 121 3.33 30.29 -22.76
N LYS A 122 4.10 30.56 -23.79
CA LYS A 122 3.55 30.88 -25.12
C LYS A 122 3.24 29.63 -25.93
N ASN A 123 3.92 28.52 -25.65
CA ASN A 123 3.81 27.27 -26.39
C ASN A 123 3.98 26.05 -25.50
N ILE A 124 3.53 24.91 -26.00
CA ILE A 124 3.59 23.62 -25.30
C ILE A 124 5.02 23.19 -24.97
N LYS A 125 6.03 23.51 -25.77
CA LYS A 125 7.41 23.12 -25.54
C LYS A 125 7.97 23.75 -24.26
N GLU A 126 7.61 24.99 -23.96
CA GLU A 126 7.99 25.64 -22.71
C GLU A 126 7.35 24.97 -21.48
N ASP A 127 6.08 24.55 -21.56
CA ASP A 127 5.43 23.78 -20.49
C ASP A 127 6.10 22.42 -20.29
N LEU A 128 6.43 21.71 -21.36
CA LEU A 128 7.12 20.43 -21.27
C LEU A 128 8.54 20.57 -20.70
N ALA A 129 9.23 21.70 -20.96
CA ALA A 129 10.60 21.94 -20.51
C ALA A 129 10.75 22.09 -18.99
N ARG A 130 9.70 22.45 -18.23
CA ARG A 130 9.73 22.55 -16.76
C ARG A 130 9.49 21.21 -16.05
N ARG A 131 9.06 20.17 -16.77
CA ARG A 131 8.74 18.87 -16.20
C ARG A 131 9.99 18.16 -15.66
N ASP A 132 9.77 17.13 -14.84
CA ASP A 132 10.85 16.43 -14.13
C ASP A 132 11.70 15.53 -15.05
N PHE A 133 11.07 14.62 -15.78
CA PHE A 133 11.76 13.62 -16.58
C PHE A 133 11.23 13.58 -18.01
N THR A 134 12.10 13.21 -18.95
CA THR A 134 11.80 13.15 -20.39
C THR A 134 10.57 12.28 -20.68
N ILE A 135 10.44 11.13 -20.00
CA ILE A 135 9.29 10.21 -20.13
C ILE A 135 7.95 10.81 -19.69
N ASN A 136 7.96 11.91 -18.93
CA ASN A 136 6.77 12.65 -18.50
C ASN A 136 6.63 14.01 -19.22
N ALA A 137 7.60 14.35 -20.08
CA ALA A 137 7.67 15.60 -20.81
C ALA A 137 7.26 15.43 -22.29
N MET A 138 6.23 14.64 -22.50
CA MET A 138 5.61 14.39 -23.80
C MET A 138 4.16 14.86 -23.80
N ALA A 139 3.67 15.25 -24.98
CA ALA A 139 2.27 15.61 -25.17
C ALA A 139 1.68 14.83 -26.36
N LEU A 140 0.40 14.51 -26.28
CA LEU A 140 -0.32 13.80 -27.33
C LEU A 140 -1.43 14.70 -27.89
N ASP A 141 -1.36 14.97 -29.19
CA ASP A 141 -2.38 15.65 -29.95
C ASP A 141 -3.34 14.63 -30.58
N ILE A 142 -4.64 14.89 -30.45
CA ILE A 142 -5.67 14.13 -31.16
C ILE A 142 -6.00 14.91 -32.42
N LYS A 143 -5.67 14.36 -33.61
CA LYS A 143 -6.07 14.97 -34.88
C LYS A 143 -7.59 15.11 -34.92
N SER A 144 -8.08 16.34 -35.03
CA SER A 144 -9.44 16.60 -35.47
C SER A 144 -9.42 16.70 -37.00
N GLU A 145 -10.49 16.29 -37.66
CA GLU A 145 -10.64 16.41 -39.12
C GLU A 145 -10.53 17.85 -39.64
N ILE A 146 -10.43 18.85 -38.75
CA ILE A 146 -10.58 20.27 -39.04
C ILE A 146 -9.23 21.04 -39.16
N ARG A 147 -8.08 20.49 -38.80
CA ARG A 147 -6.79 21.18 -38.95
C ARG A 147 -5.71 20.34 -39.61
N SER A 148 -5.45 20.60 -40.87
CA SER A 148 -4.16 20.34 -41.50
C SER A 148 -3.15 21.37 -40.98
N LEU A 149 -2.54 21.11 -39.81
CA LEU A 149 -1.33 21.81 -39.42
C LEU A 149 -0.25 21.37 -40.43
N LYS A 150 0.22 22.30 -41.27
CA LYS A 150 1.45 22.11 -42.03
C LYS A 150 2.55 21.75 -41.01
N PRO A 151 3.24 20.62 -41.13
CA PRO A 151 4.37 20.35 -40.25
C PRO A 151 5.44 21.41 -40.47
N GLU A 152 5.73 22.19 -39.45
CA GLU A 152 6.94 23.01 -39.48
C GLU A 152 8.12 22.06 -39.56
N THR A 153 8.95 22.27 -40.58
CA THR A 153 10.01 21.35 -41.07
C THR A 153 11.16 21.09 -40.07
N ASN A 154 11.06 21.53 -38.82
CA ASN A 154 12.09 21.37 -37.78
C ASN A 154 11.56 20.90 -36.42
N SER A 155 10.39 20.32 -36.35
CA SER A 155 9.81 19.90 -35.07
C SER A 155 9.90 18.38 -34.88
N LYS A 156 10.25 17.94 -33.67
CA LYS A 156 10.21 16.56 -33.21
C LYS A 156 8.76 16.04 -33.06
N PHE A 157 7.92 16.28 -34.09
CA PHE A 157 6.58 15.76 -34.20
C PHE A 157 6.62 14.40 -34.86
N GLN A 158 6.20 13.37 -34.18
CA GLN A 158 6.10 12.03 -34.73
C GLN A 158 4.64 11.62 -34.89
N THR A 159 4.21 11.34 -36.12
CA THR A 159 2.89 10.77 -36.36
C THR A 159 2.88 9.33 -35.87
N LEU A 160 2.17 9.05 -34.77
CA LEU A 160 2.05 7.68 -34.22
C LEU A 160 1.10 6.83 -35.08
N ASN A 161 0.04 7.44 -35.63
CA ASN A 161 -0.89 6.87 -36.60
C ASN A 161 -1.76 7.98 -37.19
N SER A 162 -2.74 7.63 -38.04
CA SER A 162 -3.65 8.59 -38.67
C SER A 162 -4.43 9.51 -37.71
N LYS A 163 -4.50 9.15 -36.40
CA LYS A 163 -5.31 9.83 -35.40
C LYS A 163 -4.53 10.62 -34.34
N PHE A 164 -3.21 10.37 -34.18
CA PHE A 164 -2.44 10.95 -33.09
C PHE A 164 -1.09 11.48 -33.55
N ILE A 165 -0.70 12.66 -33.02
CA ILE A 165 0.62 13.24 -33.15
C ILE A 165 1.27 13.31 -31.77
N LEU A 166 2.46 12.74 -31.64
CA LEU A 166 3.27 12.87 -30.43
C LEU A 166 4.18 14.09 -30.53
N ILE A 167 4.14 14.93 -29.50
CA ILE A 167 5.03 16.09 -29.32
C ILE A 167 6.06 15.67 -28.27
N ASP A 168 7.30 15.44 -28.69
CA ASP A 168 8.37 14.91 -27.83
C ASP A 168 9.68 15.70 -28.05
N PRO A 169 9.77 16.92 -27.49
CA PRO A 169 10.94 17.78 -27.69
C PRO A 169 12.20 17.30 -26.95
N PHE A 170 12.06 16.35 -26.01
CA PHE A 170 13.13 15.89 -25.12
C PHE A 170 13.49 14.40 -25.27
N ASP A 171 13.06 13.76 -26.35
CA ASP A 171 13.33 12.35 -26.66
C ASP A 171 12.78 11.35 -25.60
N GLY A 172 11.68 11.70 -24.95
CA GLY A 172 11.04 10.87 -23.92
C GLY A 172 10.59 9.50 -24.41
N GLN A 173 10.13 9.40 -25.67
CA GLN A 173 9.80 8.11 -26.29
C GLN A 173 11.04 7.23 -26.46
N ARG A 174 12.19 7.79 -26.79
CA ARG A 174 13.47 7.08 -26.88
C ARG A 174 13.89 6.56 -25.51
N ASP A 175 13.82 7.41 -24.48
CA ASP A 175 14.17 7.04 -23.12
C ASP A 175 13.20 5.98 -22.58
N LEU A 176 11.91 6.06 -22.92
CA LEU A 176 10.91 5.06 -22.58
C LEU A 176 11.22 3.68 -23.17
N ARG A 177 11.59 3.63 -24.47
CA ARG A 177 12.02 2.40 -25.16
C ARG A 177 13.30 1.83 -24.56
N ASN A 178 14.26 2.69 -24.23
CA ASN A 178 15.56 2.30 -23.66
C ASN A 178 15.48 2.03 -22.15
N LYS A 179 14.29 2.17 -21.52
CA LYS A 179 14.08 1.99 -20.08
C LYS A 179 14.96 2.90 -19.22
N ILE A 180 15.03 4.18 -19.57
CA ILE A 180 15.89 5.18 -18.93
C ILE A 180 15.03 6.27 -18.24
N ILE A 181 15.41 6.66 -17.03
CA ILE A 181 14.91 7.83 -16.30
C ILE A 181 15.95 8.94 -16.46
N ARG A 182 15.63 9.94 -17.27
CA ARG A 182 16.48 11.12 -17.55
C ARG A 182 15.75 12.40 -17.15
N ALA A 183 16.43 13.30 -16.43
CA ALA A 183 15.92 14.63 -16.15
C ALA A 183 15.80 15.46 -17.44
N VAL A 184 14.78 16.33 -17.50
CA VAL A 184 14.62 17.26 -18.63
C VAL A 184 15.70 18.36 -18.55
N GLY A 185 16.50 18.50 -19.59
CA GLY A 185 17.57 19.49 -19.67
C GLY A 185 18.72 19.20 -18.70
N LYS A 186 19.15 20.20 -17.91
CA LYS A 186 20.23 20.05 -16.92
C LYS A 186 19.67 19.49 -15.61
N PRO A 187 20.11 18.31 -15.15
CA PRO A 187 19.59 17.67 -13.93
C PRO A 187 19.70 18.55 -12.69
N GLU A 188 20.85 19.26 -12.51
CA GLU A 188 21.07 20.12 -11.35
C GLU A 188 20.02 21.23 -11.27
N LYS A 189 19.65 21.82 -12.42
CA LYS A 189 18.60 22.83 -12.48
C LYS A 189 17.25 22.23 -12.04
N ARG A 190 16.91 21.04 -12.53
CA ARG A 190 15.65 20.36 -12.14
C ARG A 190 15.59 20.03 -10.66
N PHE A 191 16.70 19.62 -10.04
CA PHE A 191 16.76 19.30 -8.62
C PHE A 191 16.86 20.53 -7.72
N SER A 192 17.42 21.65 -8.21
CA SER A 192 17.39 22.92 -7.47
C SER A 192 16.00 23.55 -7.40
N GLU A 193 15.14 23.27 -8.39
CA GLU A 193 13.73 23.69 -8.40
C GLU A 193 12.88 22.90 -7.39
N ASP A 194 12.96 21.58 -7.44
CA ASP A 194 12.29 20.70 -6.48
C ASP A 194 13.18 19.48 -6.19
N ALA A 195 13.79 19.48 -5.02
CA ALA A 195 14.69 18.40 -4.60
C ALA A 195 13.96 17.04 -4.45
N LEU A 196 12.64 17.02 -4.30
CA LEU A 196 11.86 15.78 -4.29
C LEU A 196 11.96 15.02 -5.62
N ARG A 197 12.26 15.71 -6.72
CA ARG A 197 12.47 15.07 -8.03
C ARG A 197 13.57 13.99 -7.97
N MET A 198 14.53 14.10 -7.06
CA MET A 198 15.54 13.06 -6.83
C MET A 198 14.90 11.75 -6.34
N MET A 199 13.96 11.81 -5.36
CA MET A 199 13.20 10.63 -4.94
C MET A 199 12.23 10.13 -6.01
N ARG A 200 11.64 11.05 -6.79
CA ARG A 200 10.78 10.68 -7.91
C ARG A 200 11.53 9.90 -8.98
N ALA A 201 12.83 10.24 -9.25
CA ALA A 201 13.69 9.46 -10.14
C ALA A 201 13.82 8.00 -9.63
N VAL A 202 14.13 7.83 -8.34
CA VAL A 202 14.21 6.50 -7.72
C VAL A 202 12.87 5.77 -7.80
N ARG A 203 11.76 6.45 -7.49
CA ARG A 203 10.43 5.85 -7.59
C ARG A 203 10.12 5.36 -8.99
N PHE A 204 10.31 6.17 -10.01
CA PHE A 204 10.05 5.76 -11.40
C PHE A 204 10.97 4.62 -11.84
N ALA A 205 12.26 4.68 -11.47
CA ALA A 205 13.20 3.59 -11.71
C ALA A 205 12.71 2.28 -11.07
N THR A 206 12.22 2.36 -9.82
CA THR A 206 11.71 1.20 -9.08
C THR A 206 10.41 0.64 -9.68
N ILE A 207 9.42 1.51 -9.94
CA ILE A 207 8.10 1.08 -10.44
C ILE A 207 8.19 0.49 -11.84
N PHE A 208 8.99 1.12 -12.73
CA PHE A 208 9.08 0.69 -14.11
C PHE A 208 10.22 -0.31 -14.39
N GLY A 209 11.11 -0.51 -13.42
CA GLY A 209 12.31 -1.31 -13.62
C GLY A 209 13.30 -0.66 -14.61
N PHE A 210 13.37 0.67 -14.61
CA PHE A 210 14.22 1.47 -15.48
C PHE A 210 15.51 1.86 -14.78
N GLU A 211 16.56 2.17 -15.56
CA GLU A 211 17.80 2.72 -15.03
C GLU A 211 17.76 4.25 -14.98
N VAL A 212 18.41 4.81 -13.97
CA VAL A 212 18.62 6.27 -13.91
C VAL A 212 19.82 6.62 -14.78
N GLU A 213 19.63 7.55 -15.72
CA GLU A 213 20.67 8.01 -16.64
C GLU A 213 21.90 8.56 -15.89
N LYS A 214 23.10 8.41 -16.46
CA LYS A 214 24.38 8.69 -15.80
C LYS A 214 24.47 10.12 -15.23
N MET A 215 24.20 11.15 -16.04
CA MET A 215 24.28 12.54 -15.56
C MET A 215 23.22 12.85 -14.50
N THR A 216 22.02 12.33 -14.69
CA THR A 216 20.92 12.42 -13.71
C THR A 216 21.32 11.77 -12.39
N ARG A 217 21.94 10.60 -12.43
CA ARG A 217 22.43 9.85 -11.27
C ARG A 217 23.52 10.60 -10.51
N GLU A 218 24.52 11.12 -11.22
CA GLU A 218 25.60 11.89 -10.59
C GLU A 218 25.09 13.21 -9.98
N ALA A 219 24.16 13.88 -10.65
CA ALA A 219 23.50 15.07 -10.09
C ALA A 219 22.71 14.74 -8.82
N ILE A 220 22.02 13.58 -8.73
CA ILE A 220 21.34 13.15 -7.51
C ILE A 220 22.36 12.93 -6.39
N LYS A 221 23.45 12.19 -6.63
CA LYS A 221 24.48 11.94 -5.62
C LYS A 221 25.07 13.24 -5.07
N LYS A 222 25.42 14.19 -5.97
CA LYS A 222 25.98 15.49 -5.61
C LYS A 222 25.03 16.31 -4.75
N ASN A 223 23.74 16.29 -5.07
CA ASN A 223 22.73 17.16 -4.49
C ASN A 223 21.82 16.45 -3.46
N ALA A 224 22.14 15.21 -3.08
CA ALA A 224 21.36 14.43 -2.11
C ALA A 224 21.04 15.19 -0.80
N PRO A 225 21.93 16.04 -0.24
CA PRO A 225 21.62 16.84 0.96
C PRO A 225 20.41 17.77 0.80
N TRP A 226 20.08 18.21 -0.42
CA TRP A 226 18.94 19.10 -0.66
C TRP A 226 17.60 18.49 -0.30
N ILE A 227 17.52 17.16 -0.20
CA ILE A 227 16.27 16.46 0.21
C ILE A 227 15.81 16.89 1.61
N GLN A 228 16.71 17.39 2.45
CA GLN A 228 16.39 17.85 3.80
C GLN A 228 15.50 19.10 3.80
N ALA A 229 15.50 19.90 2.72
CA ALA A 229 14.63 21.07 2.55
C ALA A 229 13.17 20.66 2.24
N ILE A 230 12.92 19.41 1.86
CA ILE A 230 11.59 18.93 1.51
C ILE A 230 10.81 18.53 2.76
N SER A 231 9.51 18.83 2.79
CA SER A 231 8.62 18.44 3.88
C SER A 231 8.59 16.92 4.07
N LYS A 232 8.54 16.49 5.31
CA LYS A 232 8.61 15.06 5.66
C LYS A 232 7.42 14.27 5.14
N GLU A 233 6.27 14.90 5.00
CA GLU A 233 5.06 14.33 4.39
C GLU A 233 5.30 13.95 2.93
N ARG A 234 5.89 14.85 2.13
CA ARG A 234 6.19 14.57 0.72
C ARG A 234 7.24 13.45 0.57
N ILE A 235 8.27 13.47 1.43
CA ILE A 235 9.29 12.40 1.49
C ILE A 235 8.62 11.06 1.83
N ARG A 236 7.75 11.03 2.86
CA ARG A 236 6.98 9.84 3.24
C ARG A 236 6.18 9.30 2.05
N ASP A 237 5.45 10.16 1.36
CA ASP A 237 4.56 9.74 0.28
C ASP A 237 5.34 9.12 -0.90
N GLU A 238 6.49 9.68 -1.27
CA GLU A 238 7.37 9.08 -2.27
C GLU A 238 8.01 7.77 -1.76
N LEU A 239 8.45 7.73 -0.49
CA LEU A 239 9.02 6.52 0.13
C LEU A 239 8.01 5.38 0.16
N ILE A 240 6.76 5.66 0.53
CA ILE A 240 5.69 4.65 0.53
C ILE A 240 5.44 4.12 -0.89
N LYS A 241 5.42 4.98 -1.91
CA LYS A 241 5.28 4.53 -3.30
C LYS A 241 6.43 3.61 -3.74
N ILE A 242 7.65 3.86 -3.26
CA ILE A 242 8.82 2.98 -3.49
C ILE A 242 8.62 1.64 -2.75
N ILE A 243 8.26 1.65 -1.47
CA ILE A 243 8.05 0.45 -0.64
C ILE A 243 6.89 -0.40 -1.18
N MET A 244 5.86 0.23 -1.75
CA MET A 244 4.71 -0.49 -2.29
C MET A 244 4.95 -1.11 -3.68
N ALA A 245 5.99 -0.70 -4.38
CA ALA A 245 6.34 -1.27 -5.68
C ALA A 245 6.76 -2.76 -5.57
N ASP A 246 6.62 -3.51 -6.67
CA ASP A 246 7.03 -4.91 -6.74
C ASP A 246 8.56 -5.06 -6.53
N ARG A 247 9.33 -4.05 -6.97
CA ARG A 247 10.78 -3.97 -6.84
C ARG A 247 11.23 -3.09 -5.66
N ALA A 248 10.46 -3.07 -4.58
CA ALA A 248 10.71 -2.21 -3.41
C ALA A 248 12.15 -2.32 -2.87
N ALA A 249 12.69 -3.53 -2.79
CA ALA A 249 14.07 -3.78 -2.35
C ALA A 249 15.10 -3.06 -3.23
N ASP A 250 14.95 -3.13 -4.55
CA ASP A 250 15.83 -2.44 -5.50
C ASP A 250 15.73 -0.93 -5.33
N GLY A 251 14.53 -0.42 -5.02
CA GLY A 251 14.28 1.00 -4.77
C GLY A 251 14.97 1.53 -3.52
N ILE A 252 14.92 0.79 -2.41
CA ILE A 252 15.63 1.17 -1.18
C ILE A 252 17.15 1.10 -1.40
N GLU A 253 17.63 0.06 -2.08
CA GLU A 253 19.05 -0.05 -2.43
C GLU A 253 19.51 1.08 -3.36
N LEU A 254 18.67 1.52 -4.29
CA LEU A 254 18.95 2.65 -5.16
C LEU A 254 19.00 3.98 -4.36
N LEU A 255 18.10 4.19 -3.38
CA LEU A 255 18.19 5.33 -2.44
C LEU A 255 19.53 5.36 -1.72
N ARG A 256 20.03 4.19 -1.26
CA ARG A 256 21.33 4.08 -0.60
C ARG A 256 22.48 4.41 -1.56
N LYS A 257 22.52 3.79 -2.73
CA LYS A 257 23.58 4.00 -3.75
C LYS A 257 23.66 5.44 -4.25
N LEU A 258 22.54 6.16 -4.20
CA LEU A 258 22.46 7.57 -4.59
C LEU A 258 22.67 8.52 -3.40
N GLY A 259 22.93 8.02 -2.20
CA GLY A 259 23.20 8.80 -1.00
C GLY A 259 21.98 9.51 -0.42
N LEU A 260 20.78 9.17 -0.86
CA LEU A 260 19.52 9.74 -0.35
C LEU A 260 19.07 9.08 0.95
N LEU A 261 19.35 7.77 1.12
CA LEU A 261 18.87 6.98 2.26
C LEU A 261 19.35 7.56 3.61
N ARG A 262 20.60 8.03 3.69
CA ARG A 262 21.18 8.62 4.89
C ARG A 262 20.47 9.86 5.42
N TYR A 263 19.70 10.56 4.57
CA TYR A 263 18.90 11.73 4.95
C TYR A 263 17.44 11.39 5.25
N ILE A 264 16.99 10.20 4.82
CA ILE A 264 15.60 9.74 4.94
C ILE A 264 15.47 8.73 6.07
N LEU A 265 16.28 7.67 6.04
CA LEU A 265 16.31 6.55 6.99
C LEU A 265 17.76 6.20 7.36
N PRO A 266 18.50 7.12 8.03
CA PRO A 266 19.89 6.87 8.43
C PRO A 266 20.03 5.61 9.29
N GLU A 267 19.04 5.32 10.13
CA GLU A 267 19.04 4.17 11.02
C GLU A 267 19.10 2.84 10.25
N LEU A 268 18.56 2.79 9.05
CA LEU A 268 18.63 1.60 8.19
C LEU A 268 20.05 1.39 7.65
N GLU A 269 20.75 2.49 7.31
CA GLU A 269 22.15 2.41 6.87
C GLU A 269 23.11 1.97 7.98
N GLU A 270 22.79 2.20 9.26
CA GLU A 270 23.57 1.69 10.40
C GLU A 270 23.76 0.17 10.35
N GLY A 271 22.80 -0.55 9.74
CA GLY A 271 22.85 -2.00 9.58
C GLY A 271 23.80 -2.50 8.48
N TYR A 272 24.28 -1.61 7.61
CA TYR A 272 25.12 -1.99 6.48
C TYR A 272 26.49 -2.50 6.94
N LYS A 273 26.87 -3.71 6.51
CA LYS A 273 28.08 -4.44 6.91
C LYS A 273 28.13 -4.81 8.40
N ILE A 274 27.03 -4.72 9.14
CA ILE A 274 26.96 -5.22 10.51
C ILE A 274 26.59 -6.71 10.47
N SER A 275 27.58 -7.56 10.72
CA SER A 275 27.40 -9.01 10.76
C SER A 275 26.42 -9.44 11.85
N GLN A 276 25.69 -10.51 11.58
CA GLN A 276 24.78 -11.13 12.53
C GLN A 276 25.38 -12.44 13.09
N ASN A 277 24.61 -13.20 13.84
CA ASN A 277 25.02 -14.49 14.40
C ASN A 277 24.80 -15.66 13.40
N LYS A 278 25.13 -16.88 13.85
CA LYS A 278 25.06 -18.14 13.08
C LYS A 278 23.71 -18.44 12.40
N HIS A 279 22.63 -17.78 12.79
CA HIS A 279 21.31 -18.00 12.21
C HIS A 279 21.03 -17.14 10.99
N HIS A 280 21.96 -16.23 10.63
CA HIS A 280 21.84 -15.30 9.53
C HIS A 280 23.08 -15.32 8.64
N ILE A 281 22.89 -15.46 7.33
CA ILE A 281 23.96 -15.44 6.33
C ILE A 281 24.22 -14.04 5.77
N TYR A 282 23.34 -13.09 6.07
CA TYR A 282 23.38 -11.70 5.59
C TYR A 282 23.66 -10.73 6.72
N ASP A 283 24.19 -9.55 6.39
CA ASP A 283 24.28 -8.45 7.35
C ASP A 283 22.90 -7.90 7.74
N CYS A 284 22.84 -7.00 8.75
CA CYS A 284 21.55 -6.47 9.23
C CYS A 284 20.79 -5.70 8.15
N TYR A 285 21.49 -4.97 7.27
CA TYR A 285 20.89 -4.22 6.17
C TYR A 285 20.34 -5.16 5.09
N GLU A 286 21.17 -6.08 4.60
CA GLU A 286 20.78 -7.03 3.56
C GLU A 286 19.59 -7.88 4.01
N HIS A 287 19.59 -8.33 5.27
CA HIS A 287 18.48 -9.05 5.87
C HIS A 287 17.15 -8.25 5.79
N SER A 288 17.18 -6.96 6.17
CA SER A 288 16.02 -6.07 6.09
C SER A 288 15.54 -5.87 4.64
N ILE A 289 16.47 -5.72 3.69
CA ILE A 289 16.16 -5.58 2.26
C ILE A 289 15.54 -6.86 1.68
N LEU A 290 16.06 -8.03 2.04
CA LEU A 290 15.53 -9.32 1.59
C LEU A 290 14.15 -9.62 2.22
N SER A 291 13.93 -9.22 3.46
CA SER A 291 12.63 -9.29 4.12
C SER A 291 11.59 -8.43 3.38
N LEU A 292 11.95 -7.18 3.03
CA LEU A 292 11.10 -6.32 2.19
C LEU A 292 10.86 -6.93 0.80
N LYS A 293 11.89 -7.49 0.16
CA LYS A 293 11.79 -8.15 -1.15
C LYS A 293 10.75 -9.26 -1.15
N TYR A 294 10.77 -10.09 -0.11
CA TYR A 294 9.77 -11.15 0.04
C TYR A 294 8.36 -10.57 0.26
N ALA A 295 8.22 -9.59 1.15
CA ALA A 295 6.94 -8.95 1.41
C ALA A 295 6.35 -8.26 0.15
N ALA A 296 7.21 -7.66 -0.69
CA ALA A 296 6.82 -7.08 -1.98
C ALA A 296 6.36 -8.16 -2.96
N LYS A 297 7.15 -9.25 -3.13
CA LYS A 297 6.81 -10.38 -4.01
C LYS A 297 5.47 -11.04 -3.64
N ARG A 298 5.14 -11.08 -2.34
CA ARG A 298 3.88 -11.63 -1.83
C ARG A 298 2.73 -10.63 -1.85
N ASN A 299 2.98 -9.43 -2.34
CA ASN A 299 2.02 -8.31 -2.36
C ASN A 299 1.36 -8.06 -1.00
N PHE A 300 2.14 -8.14 0.08
CA PHE A 300 1.67 -7.81 1.41
C PHE A 300 1.35 -6.31 1.51
N ASN A 301 0.49 -5.96 2.46
CA ASN A 301 0.05 -4.58 2.63
C ASN A 301 1.18 -3.65 3.14
N LYS A 302 0.90 -2.35 3.13
CA LYS A 302 1.83 -1.29 3.54
C LYS A 302 2.45 -1.53 4.93
N TYR A 303 1.64 -1.94 5.89
CA TYR A 303 2.08 -2.12 7.27
C TYR A 303 3.10 -3.24 7.40
N VAL A 304 2.84 -4.34 6.73
CA VAL A 304 3.76 -5.50 6.71
C VAL A 304 5.06 -5.16 5.97
N LYS A 305 4.99 -4.48 4.81
CA LYS A 305 6.19 -4.10 4.06
C LYS A 305 7.08 -3.15 4.86
N VAL A 306 6.49 -2.14 5.52
CA VAL A 306 7.26 -1.21 6.38
C VAL A 306 7.79 -1.93 7.62
N ALA A 307 6.99 -2.77 8.26
CA ALA A 307 7.46 -3.56 9.40
C ALA A 307 8.57 -4.54 9.02
N ALA A 308 8.47 -5.22 7.87
CA ALA A 308 9.52 -6.12 7.36
C ALA A 308 10.83 -5.38 7.08
N LEU A 309 10.77 -4.12 6.64
CA LEU A 309 11.98 -3.30 6.45
C LEU A 309 12.62 -2.86 7.78
N LEU A 310 11.82 -2.65 8.82
CA LEU A 310 12.26 -2.01 10.08
C LEU A 310 12.32 -2.96 11.28
N HIS A 311 11.93 -4.24 11.16
CA HIS A 311 11.79 -5.14 12.32
C HIS A 311 13.09 -5.30 13.11
N ASP A 312 14.21 -5.30 12.43
CA ASP A 312 15.55 -5.48 13.00
C ASP A 312 16.36 -4.18 13.08
N ILE A 313 15.72 -3.02 12.93
CA ILE A 313 16.38 -1.71 12.87
C ILE A 313 17.29 -1.38 14.05
N ALA A 314 17.04 -1.99 15.21
CA ALA A 314 17.83 -1.75 16.42
C ALA A 314 19.01 -2.72 16.59
N LYS A 315 19.14 -3.78 15.79
CA LYS A 315 20.22 -4.77 15.94
C LYS A 315 21.61 -4.14 15.98
N PRO A 316 21.98 -3.17 15.11
CA PRO A 316 23.28 -2.53 15.18
C PRO A 316 23.59 -1.89 16.53
N ARG A 317 22.57 -1.32 17.19
CA ARG A 317 22.73 -0.58 18.45
C ARG A 317 22.75 -1.45 19.70
N VAL A 318 22.24 -2.67 19.62
CA VAL A 318 22.21 -3.62 20.76
C VAL A 318 23.18 -4.79 20.59
N LYS A 319 23.92 -4.83 19.49
CA LYS A 319 24.90 -5.88 19.21
C LYS A 319 25.91 -5.98 20.35
N ARG A 320 26.13 -7.21 20.85
CA ARG A 320 27.17 -7.53 21.81
C ARG A 320 27.96 -8.74 21.30
N GLY A 321 29.29 -8.66 21.40
CA GLY A 321 30.19 -9.68 20.85
C GLY A 321 30.33 -9.60 19.33
N GLU A 322 31.19 -10.47 18.80
CA GLU A 322 31.50 -10.52 17.37
C GLU A 322 31.36 -11.94 16.83
N GLY A 323 31.27 -12.05 15.49
CA GLY A 323 31.19 -13.33 14.81
C GLY A 323 29.89 -14.10 15.09
N LEU A 324 30.01 -15.44 15.13
CA LEU A 324 28.85 -16.34 15.22
C LEU A 324 28.11 -16.29 16.56
N ASP A 325 28.79 -15.84 17.63
CA ASP A 325 28.23 -15.76 18.98
C ASP A 325 27.70 -14.37 19.35
N ALA A 326 27.65 -13.47 18.38
CA ALA A 326 27.03 -12.16 18.58
C ALA A 326 25.58 -12.28 19.05
N THR A 327 25.19 -11.44 20.01
CA THR A 327 23.83 -11.40 20.56
C THR A 327 23.16 -10.05 20.34
N PHE A 328 21.82 -10.04 20.29
CA PHE A 328 21.01 -8.88 19.96
C PHE A 328 19.81 -8.75 20.91
N TYR A 329 20.01 -8.96 22.20
CA TYR A 329 18.93 -8.95 23.18
C TYR A 329 18.19 -7.60 23.23
N GLY A 330 16.85 -7.65 23.23
CA GLY A 330 15.99 -6.49 23.34
C GLY A 330 15.89 -5.63 22.08
N HIS A 331 16.41 -6.12 20.93
CA HIS A 331 16.30 -5.38 19.67
C HIS A 331 14.84 -5.15 19.26
N GLU A 332 13.91 -6.03 19.61
CA GLU A 332 12.48 -5.90 19.31
C GLU A 332 11.84 -4.78 20.14
N ILE A 333 12.31 -4.54 21.37
CA ILE A 333 11.83 -3.46 22.24
C ILE A 333 12.37 -2.11 21.75
N LEU A 334 13.68 -2.03 21.58
CA LEU A 334 14.33 -0.82 21.09
C LEU A 334 13.90 -0.53 19.64
N GLY A 335 13.78 -1.57 18.81
CA GLY A 335 13.34 -1.47 17.42
C GLY A 335 11.94 -0.87 17.29
N ALA A 336 11.00 -1.27 18.15
CA ALA A 336 9.67 -0.67 18.16
C ALA A 336 9.71 0.82 18.52
N LYS A 337 10.56 1.22 19.50
CA LYS A 337 10.75 2.64 19.86
C LYS A 337 11.37 3.43 18.70
N MET A 338 12.43 2.91 18.10
CA MET A 338 13.09 3.52 16.93
C MET A 338 12.13 3.64 15.76
N THR A 339 11.36 2.58 15.46
CA THR A 339 10.33 2.60 14.42
C THR A 339 9.30 3.71 14.67
N ALA A 340 8.79 3.85 15.89
CA ALA A 340 7.87 4.93 16.24
C ALA A 340 8.50 6.31 16.03
N GLN A 341 9.75 6.51 16.40
CA GLN A 341 10.49 7.77 16.20
C GLN A 341 10.69 8.08 14.71
N ILE A 342 11.11 7.10 13.90
CA ILE A 342 11.30 7.21 12.45
C ILE A 342 9.99 7.60 11.77
N LEU A 343 8.90 6.88 12.06
CA LEU A 343 7.60 7.12 11.44
C LEU A 343 7.01 8.46 11.88
N ASN A 344 7.20 8.88 13.13
CA ASN A 344 6.79 10.19 13.60
C ASN A 344 7.59 11.32 12.91
N ARG A 345 8.92 11.17 12.77
CA ARG A 345 9.78 12.10 12.01
C ARG A 345 9.32 12.24 10.57
N LEU A 346 8.88 11.14 9.95
CA LEU A 346 8.33 11.11 8.59
C LEU A 346 6.84 11.49 8.53
N LYS A 347 6.23 11.92 9.64
CA LYS A 347 4.84 12.40 9.68
C LYS A 347 3.80 11.35 9.24
N PHE A 348 3.99 10.10 9.66
CA PHE A 348 2.94 9.09 9.49
C PHE A 348 1.75 9.38 10.42
N PRO A 349 0.53 8.97 10.06
CA PRO A 349 -0.63 9.03 10.95
C PRO A 349 -0.42 8.18 12.22
N LYS A 350 -0.87 8.67 13.37
CA LYS A 350 -0.67 8.03 14.68
C LYS A 350 -1.10 6.55 14.69
N LYS A 351 -2.26 6.23 14.11
CA LYS A 351 -2.76 4.84 14.01
C LYS A 351 -1.80 3.92 13.25
N GLU A 352 -1.15 4.42 12.21
CA GLU A 352 -0.17 3.65 11.42
C GLU A 352 1.13 3.43 12.21
N ILE A 353 1.59 4.47 12.93
CA ILE A 353 2.76 4.38 13.82
C ILE A 353 2.52 3.30 14.88
N GLU A 354 1.40 3.34 15.56
CA GLU A 354 1.03 2.37 16.60
C GLU A 354 0.99 0.94 16.04
N LYS A 355 0.35 0.75 14.88
CA LYS A 355 0.23 -0.55 14.23
C LYS A 355 1.58 -1.11 13.81
N ILE A 356 2.38 -0.33 13.07
CA ILE A 356 3.68 -0.80 12.56
C ILE A 356 4.64 -1.07 13.71
N SER A 357 4.73 -0.16 14.70
CA SER A 357 5.59 -0.35 15.88
C SER A 357 5.20 -1.58 16.70
N LYS A 358 3.91 -1.90 16.76
CA LYS A 358 3.40 -3.12 17.40
C LYS A 358 3.86 -4.37 16.62
N LEU A 359 3.78 -4.39 15.29
CA LEU A 359 4.29 -5.50 14.48
C LEU A 359 5.80 -5.70 14.70
N VAL A 360 6.58 -4.60 14.74
CA VAL A 360 8.01 -4.66 15.05
C VAL A 360 8.26 -5.14 16.48
N ARG A 361 7.47 -4.69 17.48
CA ARG A 361 7.62 -5.09 18.88
C ARG A 361 7.47 -6.59 19.09
N TYR A 362 6.53 -7.20 18.37
CA TYR A 362 6.14 -8.60 18.57
C TYR A 362 6.61 -9.53 17.45
N HIS A 363 7.45 -9.09 16.49
CA HIS A 363 7.94 -9.95 15.41
C HIS A 363 8.75 -11.16 15.90
N LEU A 364 9.49 -10.99 17.00
CA LEU A 364 10.26 -12.04 17.65
C LEU A 364 9.40 -12.73 18.70
N PHE A 365 8.68 -13.75 18.32
CA PHE A 365 7.95 -14.63 19.22
C PHE A 365 8.46 -16.08 19.10
N TYR A 366 8.48 -16.77 20.23
CA TYR A 366 8.76 -18.21 20.26
C TYR A 366 7.47 -19.01 20.11
N TYR A 367 7.48 -19.98 19.23
CA TYR A 367 6.39 -20.93 19.08
C TYR A 367 6.91 -22.30 18.65
N ASN A 368 6.60 -23.32 19.44
CA ASN A 368 6.73 -24.72 19.11
C ASN A 368 5.42 -25.43 19.42
N VAL A 369 5.07 -26.39 18.58
CA VAL A 369 3.89 -27.25 18.81
C VAL A 369 4.18 -28.07 20.06
N ASP A 370 3.16 -28.22 20.91
CA ASP A 370 3.19 -28.95 22.19
C ASP A 370 4.04 -28.32 23.32
N GLU A 371 4.88 -27.33 23.02
CA GLU A 371 5.65 -26.60 24.05
C GLU A 371 4.94 -25.30 24.48
N VAL A 372 4.27 -24.61 23.55
CA VAL A 372 3.62 -23.34 23.83
C VAL A 372 2.13 -23.54 24.05
N SER A 373 1.67 -23.27 25.27
CA SER A 373 0.27 -23.42 25.66
C SER A 373 -0.65 -22.43 24.92
N GLU A 374 -1.92 -22.81 24.76
CA GLU A 374 -2.95 -21.91 24.21
C GLU A 374 -3.11 -20.63 25.03
N SER A 375 -2.88 -20.67 26.34
CA SER A 375 -2.93 -19.47 27.17
C SER A 375 -1.84 -18.47 26.81
N SER A 376 -0.66 -18.94 26.41
CA SER A 376 0.43 -18.10 25.88
C SER A 376 0.07 -17.49 24.52
N VAL A 377 -0.56 -18.27 23.63
CA VAL A 377 -1.05 -17.76 22.35
C VAL A 377 -2.17 -16.74 22.58
N ARG A 378 -3.13 -16.96 23.48
CA ARG A 378 -4.14 -15.97 23.86
C ARG A 378 -3.53 -14.66 24.37
N ARG A 379 -2.45 -14.74 25.14
CA ARG A 379 -1.73 -13.56 25.62
C ARG A 379 -1.12 -12.79 24.45
N LEU A 380 -0.48 -13.49 23.51
CA LEU A 380 0.07 -12.88 22.29
C LEU A 380 -1.04 -12.20 21.47
N VAL A 381 -2.14 -12.92 21.19
CA VAL A 381 -3.30 -12.39 20.45
C VAL A 381 -3.86 -11.13 21.13
N ARG A 382 -4.00 -11.13 22.46
CA ARG A 382 -4.48 -9.96 23.21
C ARG A 382 -3.53 -8.77 23.16
N GLN A 383 -2.22 -9.00 23.17
CA GLN A 383 -1.20 -7.94 23.12
C GLN A 383 -1.09 -7.33 21.73
N VAL A 384 -1.14 -8.15 20.70
CA VAL A 384 -1.02 -7.74 19.31
C VAL A 384 -2.34 -7.17 18.76
N GLY A 385 -3.45 -7.72 19.20
CA GLY A 385 -4.79 -7.55 18.65
C GLY A 385 -5.09 -8.62 17.61
N PRO A 386 -6.26 -9.28 17.68
CA PRO A 386 -6.64 -10.35 16.77
C PRO A 386 -6.59 -9.91 15.30
N GLU A 387 -6.95 -8.66 15.03
CA GLU A 387 -6.95 -8.05 13.70
C GLU A 387 -5.54 -7.85 13.10
N ASN A 388 -4.49 -7.89 13.92
CA ASN A 388 -3.10 -7.69 13.48
C ASN A 388 -2.31 -9.01 13.41
N MET A 389 -2.89 -10.14 13.85
CA MET A 389 -2.15 -11.40 13.94
C MET A 389 -1.69 -11.93 12.58
N ASP A 390 -2.53 -11.84 11.55
CA ASP A 390 -2.12 -12.26 10.19
C ASP A 390 -0.95 -11.44 9.67
N GLU A 391 -0.94 -10.12 9.91
CA GLU A 391 0.15 -9.23 9.53
C GLU A 391 1.43 -9.55 10.31
N LEU A 392 1.32 -9.87 11.60
CA LEU A 392 2.47 -10.30 12.41
C LEU A 392 3.09 -11.59 11.85
N LEU A 393 2.27 -12.57 11.48
CA LEU A 393 2.75 -13.80 10.87
C LEU A 393 3.37 -13.57 9.49
N GLN A 394 2.84 -12.62 8.70
CA GLN A 394 3.44 -12.19 7.44
C GLN A 394 4.81 -11.53 7.64
N VAL A 395 4.98 -10.68 8.66
CA VAL A 395 6.29 -10.13 9.04
C VAL A 395 7.26 -11.26 9.41
N ARG A 396 6.82 -12.24 10.21
CA ARG A 396 7.66 -13.40 10.57
C ARG A 396 8.07 -14.25 9.37
N MET A 397 7.18 -14.40 8.37
CA MET A 397 7.50 -15.06 7.10
C MET A 397 8.58 -14.31 6.32
N ALA A 398 8.46 -12.98 6.28
CA ALA A 398 9.42 -12.11 5.60
C ALA A 398 10.80 -12.16 6.29
N ASP A 399 10.86 -12.05 7.60
CA ASP A 399 12.06 -12.20 8.43
C ASP A 399 12.77 -13.55 8.17
N ARG A 400 12.04 -14.67 8.19
CA ARG A 400 12.61 -16.00 7.91
C ARG A 400 13.28 -16.09 6.55
N ILE A 401 12.62 -15.59 5.50
CA ILE A 401 13.21 -15.59 4.14
C ILE A 401 14.39 -14.62 4.07
N GLY A 402 14.29 -13.46 4.72
CA GLY A 402 15.39 -12.51 4.84
C GLY A 402 16.62 -13.09 5.54
N SER A 403 16.45 -14.05 6.44
CA SER A 403 17.55 -14.79 7.10
C SER A 403 18.19 -15.88 6.22
N GLY A 404 17.67 -16.11 4.99
CA GLY A 404 18.19 -17.16 4.09
C GLY A 404 17.52 -18.52 4.29
N VAL A 405 16.48 -18.64 5.11
CA VAL A 405 15.76 -19.90 5.33
C VAL A 405 14.86 -20.18 4.13
N PRO A 406 14.89 -21.39 3.51
CA PRO A 406 14.20 -21.66 2.25
C PRO A 406 12.66 -21.72 2.38
N LYS A 407 12.12 -21.98 3.57
CA LYS A 407 10.68 -22.15 3.81
C LYS A 407 10.12 -21.01 4.67
N ALA A 408 9.32 -20.14 4.08
CA ALA A 408 8.68 -19.01 4.76
C ALA A 408 7.67 -19.48 5.82
N GLU A 409 6.80 -20.44 5.47
CA GLU A 409 5.72 -20.91 6.33
C GLU A 409 5.89 -22.41 6.66
N PRO A 410 6.73 -22.75 7.68
CA PRO A 410 6.86 -24.12 8.17
C PRO A 410 5.59 -24.58 8.90
N TYR A 411 5.50 -25.88 9.21
CA TYR A 411 4.36 -26.47 9.95
C TYR A 411 4.03 -25.69 11.24
N LYS A 412 5.05 -25.34 12.04
CA LYS A 412 4.88 -24.55 13.29
C LYS A 412 4.11 -23.25 13.07
N LEU A 413 4.38 -22.54 12.00
CA LEU A 413 3.73 -21.25 11.72
C LEU A 413 2.27 -21.45 11.27
N ARG A 414 2.00 -22.49 10.47
CA ARG A 414 0.64 -22.87 10.09
C ARG A 414 -0.17 -23.33 11.30
N HIS A 415 0.45 -24.11 12.18
CA HIS A 415 -0.17 -24.51 13.44
C HIS A 415 -0.48 -23.31 14.34
N LEU A 416 0.43 -22.35 14.44
CA LEU A 416 0.15 -21.11 15.18
C LEU A 416 -1.04 -20.34 14.59
N ARG A 417 -1.19 -20.28 13.27
CA ARG A 417 -2.37 -19.67 12.62
C ARG A 417 -3.65 -20.40 13.04
N TYR A 418 -3.65 -21.71 13.00
CA TYR A 418 -4.77 -22.52 13.46
C TYR A 418 -5.12 -22.21 14.91
N VAL A 419 -4.13 -22.25 15.82
CA VAL A 419 -4.37 -21.96 17.24
C VAL A 419 -4.84 -20.52 17.44
N THR A 420 -4.26 -19.55 16.72
CA THR A 420 -4.67 -18.14 16.77
C THR A 420 -6.14 -17.97 16.38
N GLU A 421 -6.59 -18.58 15.28
CA GLU A 421 -7.99 -18.54 14.87
C GLU A 421 -8.89 -19.20 15.91
N ARG A 422 -8.48 -20.35 16.44
CA ARG A 422 -9.23 -21.07 17.46
C ARG A 422 -9.40 -20.27 18.75
N VAL A 423 -8.33 -19.63 19.25
CA VAL A 423 -8.41 -18.85 20.50
C VAL A 423 -9.03 -17.47 20.34
N SER A 424 -9.11 -16.95 19.10
CA SER A 424 -9.77 -15.69 18.77
C SER A 424 -11.28 -15.84 18.58
N GLN A 425 -11.75 -17.06 18.37
CA GLN A 425 -13.17 -17.36 18.29
C GLN A 425 -13.74 -17.48 19.70
N ASP A 426 -14.86 -16.80 19.97
CA ASP A 426 -15.57 -16.99 21.22
C ASP A 426 -16.01 -18.46 21.35
N PRO A 427 -15.74 -19.12 22.49
CA PRO A 427 -16.24 -20.47 22.72
C PRO A 427 -17.78 -20.44 22.66
N ILE A 428 -18.35 -21.49 22.07
CA ILE A 428 -19.81 -21.66 22.05
C ILE A 428 -20.28 -21.83 23.48
N SER A 429 -20.93 -20.80 24.01
CA SER A 429 -21.32 -20.76 25.42
C SER A 429 -22.67 -20.09 25.63
N VAL A 430 -23.27 -20.31 26.79
CA VAL A 430 -24.53 -19.68 27.18
C VAL A 430 -24.48 -18.15 27.21
N LYS A 431 -23.29 -17.54 27.21
CA LYS A 431 -23.11 -16.09 27.09
C LYS A 431 -23.54 -15.53 25.73
N MET A 432 -23.67 -16.37 24.70
CA MET A 432 -24.17 -15.99 23.39
C MET A 432 -25.69 -15.74 23.37
N LEU A 433 -26.41 -16.25 24.37
CA LEU A 433 -27.85 -16.06 24.49
C LEU A 433 -28.20 -14.64 24.87
N LYS A 434 -29.28 -14.10 24.32
CA LYS A 434 -29.89 -12.82 24.74
C LYS A 434 -30.70 -12.95 26.05
N THR A 435 -30.37 -13.94 26.88
CA THR A 435 -30.92 -14.19 28.21
C THR A 435 -29.81 -14.72 29.12
N THR A 436 -29.95 -14.52 30.41
CA THR A 436 -28.97 -14.89 31.42
C THR A 436 -29.57 -15.85 32.45
N GLY A 437 -28.72 -16.46 33.28
CA GLY A 437 -29.20 -17.24 34.42
C GLY A 437 -30.10 -16.48 35.37
N ASN A 438 -29.83 -15.17 35.55
CA ASN A 438 -30.67 -14.29 36.36
C ASN A 438 -32.08 -14.09 35.77
N ASP A 439 -32.19 -14.02 34.43
CA ASP A 439 -33.49 -13.94 33.77
C ASP A 439 -34.28 -15.26 33.94
N VAL A 440 -33.60 -16.41 33.84
CA VAL A 440 -34.22 -17.73 34.08
C VAL A 440 -34.74 -17.81 35.51
N MET A 441 -33.94 -17.39 36.49
CA MET A 441 -34.35 -17.38 37.90
C MET A 441 -35.54 -16.46 38.19
N LYS A 442 -35.57 -15.26 37.60
CA LYS A 442 -36.68 -14.32 37.72
C LYS A 442 -37.98 -14.86 37.11
N ILE A 443 -37.89 -15.43 35.89
CA ILE A 443 -39.06 -15.95 35.16
C ILE A 443 -39.70 -17.15 35.89
N LEU A 444 -38.86 -18.05 36.41
CA LEU A 444 -39.30 -19.29 37.05
C LEU A 444 -39.45 -19.15 38.55
N LYS A 445 -39.11 -17.98 39.13
CA LYS A 445 -39.12 -17.73 40.60
C LYS A 445 -38.34 -18.81 41.38
N THR A 446 -37.18 -19.22 40.87
CA THR A 446 -36.36 -20.31 41.43
C THR A 446 -35.01 -19.79 41.95
N LYS A 447 -34.42 -20.55 42.89
CA LYS A 447 -33.07 -20.24 43.40
C LYS A 447 -31.98 -20.74 42.40
N PRO A 448 -30.74 -20.23 42.51
CA PRO A 448 -29.61 -20.77 41.73
C PRO A 448 -29.46 -22.27 41.95
N GLY A 449 -29.33 -23.01 40.87
CA GLY A 449 -29.20 -24.48 40.94
C GLY A 449 -29.02 -25.12 39.56
N PRO A 450 -28.83 -26.43 39.52
CA PRO A 450 -28.58 -27.19 38.28
C PRO A 450 -29.64 -26.97 37.19
N LYS A 451 -30.91 -26.81 37.58
CA LYS A 451 -32.03 -26.56 36.67
C LYS A 451 -31.83 -25.32 35.81
N VAL A 452 -31.28 -24.26 36.37
CA VAL A 452 -30.97 -23.02 35.61
C VAL A 452 -29.93 -23.27 34.51
N GLY A 453 -28.87 -24.02 34.87
CA GLY A 453 -27.82 -24.39 33.91
C GLY A 453 -28.33 -25.28 32.77
N GLN A 454 -29.16 -26.27 33.11
CA GLN A 454 -29.78 -27.19 32.14
C GLN A 454 -30.67 -26.45 31.14
N ILE A 455 -31.51 -25.50 31.61
CA ILE A 455 -32.35 -24.67 30.74
C ILE A 455 -31.49 -23.84 29.79
N LEU A 456 -30.41 -23.20 30.28
CA LEU A 456 -29.49 -22.43 29.43
C LEU A 456 -28.78 -23.32 28.39
N ASP A 457 -28.41 -24.55 28.75
CA ASP A 457 -27.81 -25.49 27.77
C ASP A 457 -28.79 -25.87 26.66
N VAL A 458 -30.08 -26.14 27.01
CA VAL A 458 -31.13 -26.43 26.01
C VAL A 458 -31.39 -25.22 25.10
N LEU A 459 -31.53 -24.03 25.68
CA LEU A 459 -31.71 -22.80 24.90
C LEU A 459 -30.54 -22.54 23.93
N LEU A 460 -29.32 -22.80 24.39
CA LEU A 460 -28.13 -22.70 23.54
C LEU A 460 -28.22 -23.71 22.40
N GLY A 461 -28.62 -24.95 22.63
CA GLY A 461 -28.84 -25.96 21.59
C GLY A 461 -29.85 -25.51 20.53
N ILE A 462 -30.97 -24.90 20.95
CA ILE A 462 -32.00 -24.37 20.05
C ILE A 462 -31.44 -23.19 19.19
N VAL A 463 -30.70 -22.29 19.80
CA VAL A 463 -30.12 -21.13 19.10
C VAL A 463 -29.01 -21.56 18.14
N LEU A 464 -28.22 -22.56 18.47
CA LEU A 464 -27.19 -23.11 17.59
C LEU A 464 -27.80 -23.80 16.36
N SER A 465 -28.98 -24.42 16.49
CA SER A 465 -29.71 -25.02 15.38
C SER A 465 -30.40 -23.96 14.49
N ASP A 466 -30.86 -22.87 15.09
CA ASP A 466 -31.49 -21.73 14.39
C ASP A 466 -31.14 -20.39 15.06
N PRO A 467 -30.12 -19.68 14.58
CA PRO A 467 -29.66 -18.41 15.15
C PRO A 467 -30.74 -17.30 15.17
N LYS A 468 -31.77 -17.38 14.31
CA LYS A 468 -32.88 -16.39 14.30
C LYS A 468 -33.74 -16.44 15.56
N LYS A 469 -33.66 -17.58 16.29
CA LYS A 469 -34.35 -17.77 17.56
C LYS A 469 -33.68 -17.11 18.76
N ASN A 470 -32.49 -16.53 18.60
CA ASN A 470 -31.83 -15.74 19.66
C ASN A 470 -32.49 -14.37 19.83
N LYS A 471 -33.78 -14.39 20.19
CA LYS A 471 -34.59 -13.21 20.50
C LYS A 471 -35.13 -13.36 21.93
N ARG A 472 -35.08 -12.26 22.71
CA ARG A 472 -35.45 -12.28 24.12
C ARG A 472 -36.86 -12.84 24.35
N GLU A 473 -37.83 -12.38 23.58
CA GLU A 473 -39.23 -12.83 23.65
C GLU A 473 -39.39 -14.34 23.42
N PHE A 474 -38.68 -14.87 22.40
CA PHE A 474 -38.68 -16.31 22.13
C PHE A 474 -38.05 -17.10 23.27
N LEU A 475 -36.89 -16.65 23.75
CA LEU A 475 -36.17 -17.32 24.84
C LEU A 475 -36.96 -17.33 26.15
N GLU A 476 -37.62 -16.23 26.51
CA GLU A 476 -38.50 -16.14 27.70
C GLU A 476 -39.69 -17.08 27.60
N LYS A 477 -40.27 -17.27 26.41
CA LYS A 477 -41.34 -18.23 26.19
C LYS A 477 -40.85 -19.67 26.35
N GLU A 478 -39.67 -19.98 25.83
CA GLU A 478 -39.08 -21.31 25.97
C GLU A 478 -38.62 -21.59 27.41
N ILE A 479 -38.11 -20.60 28.17
CA ILE A 479 -37.80 -20.75 29.60
C ILE A 479 -39.05 -21.22 30.39
N LYS A 480 -40.21 -20.62 30.12
CA LYS A 480 -41.47 -20.99 30.78
C LYS A 480 -41.91 -22.40 30.46
N LYS A 481 -41.68 -22.88 29.20
CA LYS A 481 -41.98 -24.28 28.80
C LYS A 481 -41.03 -25.23 29.47
N LEU A 482 -39.71 -25.02 29.35
CA LEU A 482 -38.67 -25.86 29.91
C LEU A 482 -38.75 -25.94 31.46
N GLY A 483 -39.17 -24.85 32.10
CA GLY A 483 -39.36 -24.79 33.54
C GLY A 483 -40.45 -25.76 34.07
N LYS A 484 -41.41 -26.16 33.22
CA LYS A 484 -42.51 -27.08 33.57
C LYS A 484 -42.14 -28.56 33.35
N LEU A 485 -41.02 -28.86 32.69
CA LEU A 485 -40.63 -30.23 32.44
C LEU A 485 -40.17 -30.94 33.71
N PRO A 486 -40.39 -32.27 33.77
CA PRO A 486 -39.80 -33.13 34.79
C PRO A 486 -38.27 -33.03 34.80
N GLU A 487 -37.65 -33.14 35.96
CA GLU A 487 -36.22 -32.97 36.15
C GLU A 487 -35.39 -33.93 35.27
N LYS A 488 -35.84 -35.16 35.14
CA LYS A 488 -35.21 -36.20 34.30
C LYS A 488 -35.20 -35.78 32.83
N GLU A 489 -36.34 -35.37 32.31
CA GLU A 489 -36.51 -34.98 30.90
C GLU A 489 -35.68 -33.73 30.55
N LEU A 490 -35.66 -32.72 31.43
CA LEU A 490 -34.84 -31.54 31.26
C LEU A 490 -33.34 -31.87 31.27
N LYS A 491 -32.92 -32.80 32.13
CA LYS A 491 -31.54 -33.29 32.20
C LYS A 491 -31.13 -34.00 30.89
N ASP A 492 -32.01 -34.85 30.36
CA ASP A 492 -31.75 -35.58 29.10
C ASP A 492 -31.63 -34.62 27.93
N LEU A 493 -32.54 -33.64 27.80
CA LEU A 493 -32.48 -32.58 26.79
C LEU A 493 -31.20 -31.70 26.90
N ALA A 494 -30.81 -31.37 28.12
CA ALA A 494 -29.59 -30.61 28.36
C ALA A 494 -28.33 -31.40 27.95
N GLN A 495 -28.32 -32.71 28.23
CA GLN A 495 -27.22 -33.60 27.83
C GLN A 495 -27.13 -33.76 26.31
N GLU A 496 -28.27 -33.90 25.62
CA GLU A 496 -28.33 -33.97 24.17
C GLU A 496 -27.82 -32.65 23.54
N SER A 497 -28.24 -31.49 24.07
CA SER A 497 -27.78 -30.15 23.65
C SER A 497 -26.27 -29.99 23.83
N ARG A 498 -25.69 -30.48 24.94
CA ARG A 498 -24.24 -30.50 25.17
C ARG A 498 -23.51 -31.35 24.15
N LYS A 499 -23.99 -32.59 23.89
CA LYS A 499 -23.41 -33.47 22.84
C LYS A 499 -23.50 -32.84 21.45
N GLY A 500 -24.61 -32.16 21.13
CA GLY A 500 -24.77 -31.40 19.88
C GLY A 500 -23.75 -30.25 19.76
N ARG A 501 -23.51 -29.50 20.84
CA ARG A 501 -22.49 -28.47 20.91
C ARG A 501 -21.08 -29.02 20.69
N GLU A 502 -20.71 -30.08 21.38
CA GLU A 502 -19.39 -30.72 21.24
C GLU A 502 -19.15 -31.20 19.79
N LYS A 503 -20.15 -31.78 19.14
CA LYS A 503 -20.08 -32.17 17.72
C LYS A 503 -19.85 -30.97 16.81
N LEU A 504 -20.52 -29.82 17.06
CA LEU A 504 -20.33 -28.60 16.30
C LEU A 504 -18.93 -27.99 16.51
N GLU A 505 -18.45 -27.97 17.76
CA GLU A 505 -17.10 -27.52 18.10
C GLU A 505 -16.02 -28.39 17.42
N THR A 506 -16.17 -29.71 17.47
CA THR A 506 -15.27 -30.67 16.81
C THR A 506 -15.29 -30.50 15.28
N LYS A 507 -16.46 -30.30 14.67
CA LYS A 507 -16.59 -30.04 13.24
C LYS A 507 -15.90 -28.72 12.85
N ARG A 508 -16.09 -27.65 13.64
CA ARG A 508 -15.46 -26.34 13.44
C ARG A 508 -13.94 -26.45 13.56
N ASP A 509 -13.45 -27.14 14.57
CA ASP A 509 -12.02 -27.38 14.77
C ASP A 509 -11.42 -28.17 13.58
N GLY A 510 -12.08 -29.22 13.13
CA GLY A 510 -11.67 -29.99 11.96
C GLY A 510 -11.63 -29.18 10.67
N MET A 511 -12.58 -28.26 10.45
CA MET A 511 -12.57 -27.36 9.31
C MET A 511 -11.40 -26.38 9.39
N THR A 512 -11.12 -25.83 10.58
CA THR A 512 -10.00 -24.89 10.80
C THR A 512 -8.66 -25.62 10.63
N LYS A 513 -8.52 -26.86 11.13
CA LYS A 513 -7.34 -27.71 10.88
C LYS A 513 -7.10 -27.92 9.39
N LYS A 514 -8.13 -28.29 8.62
CA LYS A 514 -8.03 -28.45 7.16
C LYS A 514 -7.60 -27.17 6.47
N LYS A 515 -8.15 -26.01 6.84
CA LYS A 515 -7.81 -24.70 6.30
C LYS A 515 -6.30 -24.40 6.38
N TYR A 516 -5.66 -24.82 7.46
CA TYR A 516 -4.23 -24.57 7.70
C TYR A 516 -3.33 -25.78 7.47
N TRP A 517 -3.86 -26.88 6.96
CA TRP A 517 -3.11 -28.12 6.70
C TRP A 517 -2.38 -28.59 7.96
N VAL A 518 -3.12 -28.67 9.08
CA VAL A 518 -2.66 -29.10 10.40
C VAL A 518 -3.35 -30.42 10.73
N THR A 519 -2.57 -31.37 11.23
CA THR A 519 -3.06 -32.70 11.70
C THR A 519 -3.44 -32.64 13.17
#